data_b4aa96e2e6cd8647c38cc23f9a0be5b8
#
_entry.id   b4aa96e2e6cd8647c38cc23f9a0be5b8
#
_cell.length_a   1.000
_cell.length_b   1.000
_cell.length_c   1.000
_cell.angle_alpha   90.00
_cell.angle_beta   90.00
_cell.angle_gamma   90.00
#
_symmetry.space_group_name_H-M   'P 1'
#
loop_
_entity.id
_entity.type
_entity.pdbx_description
1 polymer ?
#
loop_
_entity_poly.entity_id
_entity_poly.type
_entity_poly.pdbx_seq_one_letter_code
_entity_poly.pdbx_strand_id
1 'polypeptide(L)'
;MKKRHLILAVTLLVMTACGQKETASSDLIYLNYQETEIQEEAPKLSSLLKDIRYVALETKDTCLLNRPTNITLTDKYIVMDGGHKTECFVFDKKDGKYLRTIGLREDPGPTGYTGATYPLYVVGNEMALKAEYGDKYKFFSLDDGSLLRTIDGKIDGQRWPNQYLYPLNDSTMLQYNQNYKGNRKYGLQVGTWSGNVLKKSPATNNFEWDKRMEYEIGYPDEIIFHRYKDQVYFQEFTSDTIFRLNERLESEAIYVVGKGEQIPEPNLRNTLDQDEKLKRLIKFEHTMETDRYLLMMGNRWNNQACIYDKQTGKTIRVESETPIGFTNDLNGFLPFWPIGRGCGSAQNEVWGILSVDEYMEGVEETGKNPLGIDLQFDDNPVIVIGTLK
;
A
#
# COMPACT_ATOMS: atom_id res chain seq x y z
N MET A 1 48.11 -59.95 -50.55
CA MET A 1 48.14 -58.74 -49.75
C MET A 1 46.87 -57.97 -50.05
N LYS A 2 45.84 -58.07 -49.17
CA LYS A 2 44.57 -57.30 -49.26
C LYS A 2 44.35 -56.65 -47.93
N LYS A 3 44.42 -55.32 -47.87
CA LYS A 3 44.11 -54.51 -46.70
C LYS A 3 42.59 -54.45 -46.48
N ARG A 4 42.12 -54.86 -45.32
CA ARG A 4 40.76 -54.70 -44.89
C ARG A 4 40.65 -53.37 -44.11
N HIS A 5 39.80 -52.47 -44.59
CA HIS A 5 39.43 -51.25 -43.88
C HIS A 5 38.37 -51.56 -42.85
N LEU A 6 38.65 -51.26 -41.59
CA LEU A 6 37.72 -51.35 -40.48
C LEU A 6 36.97 -50.02 -40.42
N ILE A 7 35.67 -50.06 -40.66
CA ILE A 7 34.77 -48.92 -40.53
C ILE A 7 34.30 -48.87 -39.05
N LEU A 8 34.74 -47.86 -38.34
CA LEU A 8 34.27 -47.59 -36.96
C LEU A 8 33.01 -46.76 -37.04
N ALA A 9 31.87 -47.35 -36.66
CA ALA A 9 30.59 -46.65 -36.51
C ALA A 9 30.59 -45.90 -35.20
N VAL A 10 30.64 -44.56 -35.25
CA VAL A 10 30.45 -43.70 -34.11
C VAL A 10 28.96 -43.47 -33.92
N THR A 11 28.40 -44.07 -32.88
CA THR A 11 27.03 -43.87 -32.45
C THR A 11 26.93 -42.55 -31.70
N LEU A 12 26.32 -41.54 -32.34
CA LEU A 12 26.03 -40.24 -31.74
C LEU A 12 24.87 -40.39 -30.78
N LEU A 13 25.13 -40.38 -29.46
CA LEU A 13 24.10 -40.27 -28.47
C LEU A 13 23.61 -38.81 -28.45
N VAL A 14 22.43 -38.57 -28.97
CA VAL A 14 21.71 -37.30 -28.82
C VAL A 14 21.13 -37.30 -27.40
N MET A 15 21.79 -36.63 -26.50
CA MET A 15 21.18 -36.25 -25.22
C MET A 15 20.11 -35.19 -25.50
N THR A 16 18.86 -35.58 -25.42
CA THR A 16 17.74 -34.63 -25.29
C THR A 16 17.87 -33.94 -23.96
N ALA A 17 18.48 -32.78 -23.95
CA ALA A 17 18.39 -31.83 -22.83
C ALA A 17 16.93 -31.44 -22.71
N CYS A 18 16.29 -31.88 -21.60
CA CYS A 18 15.03 -31.30 -21.15
C CYS A 18 15.25 -29.78 -21.03
N GLY A 19 14.59 -29.04 -21.91
CA GLY A 19 14.56 -27.59 -21.82
C GLY A 19 13.94 -27.20 -20.50
N GLN A 20 14.77 -26.69 -19.60
CA GLN A 20 14.27 -25.77 -18.59
C GLN A 20 13.57 -24.66 -19.37
N LYS A 21 12.25 -24.50 -19.15
CA LYS A 21 11.56 -23.27 -19.51
C LYS A 21 12.33 -22.17 -18.77
N GLU A 22 13.12 -21.42 -19.50
CA GLU A 22 13.55 -20.10 -19.04
C GLU A 22 12.26 -19.36 -18.69
N THR A 23 12.05 -19.12 -17.42
CA THR A 23 11.08 -18.13 -16.97
C THR A 23 11.52 -16.84 -17.63
N ALA A 24 10.69 -16.34 -18.55
CA ALA A 24 10.92 -15.05 -19.19
C ALA A 24 11.22 -14.05 -18.07
N SER A 25 12.43 -13.55 -18.05
CA SER A 25 12.79 -12.38 -17.27
C SER A 25 11.84 -11.29 -17.76
N SER A 26 10.95 -10.81 -16.90
CA SER A 26 10.15 -9.64 -17.22
C SER A 26 11.15 -8.51 -17.47
N ASP A 27 11.10 -7.89 -18.65
CA ASP A 27 11.99 -6.78 -18.95
C ASP A 27 11.79 -5.71 -17.89
N LEU A 28 12.87 -5.36 -17.19
CA LEU A 28 12.86 -4.34 -16.13
C LEU A 28 12.49 -2.99 -16.75
N ILE A 29 11.48 -2.34 -16.21
CA ILE A 29 10.95 -1.08 -16.72
C ILE A 29 11.57 0.09 -15.96
N TYR A 30 12.22 0.99 -16.68
CA TYR A 30 12.84 2.19 -16.12
C TYR A 30 11.93 3.40 -16.27
N LEU A 31 11.61 4.04 -15.15
CA LEU A 31 10.90 5.30 -15.07
C LEU A 31 11.93 6.41 -14.80
N ASN A 32 12.28 7.20 -15.80
CA ASN A 32 13.29 8.27 -15.68
C ASN A 32 12.73 9.48 -14.92
N TYR A 33 12.28 9.28 -13.68
CA TYR A 33 11.55 10.30 -12.92
C TYR A 33 12.34 11.60 -12.75
N GLN A 34 13.61 11.52 -12.31
CA GLN A 34 14.42 12.70 -12.05
C GLN A 34 14.77 13.49 -13.33
N GLU A 35 14.92 12.79 -14.46
CA GLU A 35 15.24 13.38 -15.76
C GLU A 35 14.00 13.89 -16.50
N THR A 36 12.81 13.56 -16.01
CA THR A 36 11.55 13.96 -16.63
C THR A 36 11.25 15.42 -16.29
N GLU A 37 10.85 16.21 -17.29
CA GLU A 37 10.42 17.58 -17.11
C GLU A 37 9.23 17.68 -16.17
N ILE A 38 9.28 18.61 -15.22
CA ILE A 38 8.22 18.82 -14.25
C ILE A 38 7.00 19.42 -14.95
N GLN A 39 5.84 18.88 -14.68
CA GLN A 39 4.54 19.39 -15.10
C GLN A 39 3.79 19.95 -13.88
N GLU A 40 3.10 21.07 -14.07
CA GLU A 40 2.30 21.68 -13.00
C GLU A 40 0.99 20.92 -12.77
N GLU A 41 0.46 20.25 -13.79
CA GLU A 41 -0.82 19.56 -13.72
C GLU A 41 -0.69 18.07 -14.04
N ALA A 42 -1.41 17.26 -13.30
CA ALA A 42 -1.61 15.84 -13.62
C ALA A 42 -2.59 15.67 -14.81
N PRO A 43 -2.59 14.51 -15.47
CA PRO A 43 -3.55 14.24 -16.55
C PRO A 43 -5.00 14.38 -16.09
N LYS A 44 -5.92 14.44 -17.06
CA LYS A 44 -7.36 14.49 -16.81
C LYS A 44 -7.86 13.23 -16.11
N LEU A 45 -8.75 13.40 -15.15
CA LEU A 45 -9.33 12.31 -14.37
C LEU A 45 -10.10 11.30 -15.24
N SER A 46 -10.75 11.79 -16.31
CA SER A 46 -11.41 10.93 -17.30
C SER A 46 -10.46 9.95 -18.01
N SER A 47 -9.15 10.15 -17.94
CA SER A 47 -8.19 9.17 -18.48
C SER A 47 -8.02 7.94 -17.57
N LEU A 48 -8.35 8.07 -16.29
CA LEU A 48 -8.23 7.03 -15.25
C LEU A 48 -9.58 6.41 -14.87
N LEU A 49 -10.61 7.26 -14.68
CA LEU A 49 -11.90 6.88 -14.14
C LEU A 49 -13.03 6.96 -15.17
N LYS A 50 -14.05 6.12 -14.98
CA LYS A 50 -15.35 6.21 -15.69
C LYS A 50 -16.26 7.22 -15.01
N ASP A 51 -16.27 7.20 -13.68
CA ASP A 51 -17.11 8.05 -12.85
C ASP A 51 -16.43 8.35 -11.51
N ILE A 52 -16.98 9.33 -10.79
CA ILE A 52 -16.57 9.74 -9.46
C ILE A 52 -17.81 10.12 -8.64
N ARG A 53 -17.87 9.67 -7.39
CA ARG A 53 -18.94 10.01 -6.44
C ARG A 53 -18.38 10.36 -5.08
N TYR A 54 -19.16 11.09 -4.31
CA TYR A 54 -18.81 11.57 -2.98
C TYR A 54 -19.76 10.96 -1.96
N VAL A 55 -19.22 10.55 -0.82
CA VAL A 55 -19.98 9.92 0.27
C VAL A 55 -19.64 10.64 1.55
N ALA A 56 -20.57 11.46 2.06
CA ALA A 56 -20.42 12.05 3.38
C ALA A 56 -20.62 10.96 4.43
N LEU A 57 -19.69 10.81 5.36
CA LEU A 57 -19.83 9.85 6.44
C LEU A 57 -20.74 10.42 7.53
N GLU A 58 -21.64 9.61 8.05
CA GLU A 58 -22.54 10.02 9.12
C GLU A 58 -21.77 10.47 10.36
N THR A 59 -22.15 11.62 10.90
CA THR A 59 -21.57 12.22 12.10
C THR A 59 -22.47 11.99 13.31
N LYS A 60 -21.97 11.28 14.31
CA LYS A 60 -22.60 11.03 15.61
C LYS A 60 -21.52 10.89 16.67
N ASP A 61 -21.84 11.17 17.92
CA ASP A 61 -20.91 10.99 19.06
C ASP A 61 -20.32 9.57 19.13
N THR A 62 -21.03 8.57 18.60
CA THR A 62 -20.62 7.16 18.61
C THR A 62 -19.69 6.77 17.46
N CYS A 63 -19.50 7.63 16.47
CA CYS A 63 -18.69 7.35 15.29
C CYS A 63 -17.87 8.55 14.79
N LEU A 64 -17.47 9.44 15.71
CA LEU A 64 -16.59 10.54 15.37
C LEU A 64 -15.20 10.03 14.98
N LEU A 65 -14.68 10.56 13.91
CA LEU A 65 -13.38 10.20 13.36
C LEU A 65 -12.31 11.22 13.78
N ASN A 66 -11.12 10.73 14.08
CA ASN A 66 -9.98 11.58 14.44
C ASN A 66 -8.85 11.37 13.44
N ARG A 67 -8.92 12.05 12.30
CA ARG A 67 -7.94 12.00 11.20
C ARG A 67 -7.69 10.56 10.70
N PRO A 68 -8.73 9.89 10.18
CA PRO A 68 -8.59 8.53 9.68
C PRO A 68 -7.66 8.52 8.45
N THR A 69 -6.69 7.61 8.45
CA THR A 69 -5.74 7.46 7.34
C THR A 69 -5.69 6.03 6.80
N ASN A 70 -6.30 5.10 7.51
CA ASN A 70 -6.25 3.67 7.18
C ASN A 70 -7.65 3.18 6.84
N ILE A 71 -7.98 3.16 5.56
CA ILE A 71 -9.31 2.93 5.00
C ILE A 71 -9.25 1.79 3.99
N THR A 72 -10.33 1.04 3.90
CA THR A 72 -10.53 0.02 2.86
C THR A 72 -11.99 0.01 2.40
N LEU A 73 -12.21 -0.15 1.09
CA LEU A 73 -13.54 -0.36 0.52
C LEU A 73 -13.78 -1.84 0.25
N THR A 74 -14.94 -2.33 0.64
CA THR A 74 -15.48 -3.62 0.20
C THR A 74 -16.64 -3.39 -0.77
N ASP A 75 -17.36 -4.43 -1.17
CA ASP A 75 -18.57 -4.26 -1.98
C ASP A 75 -19.62 -3.40 -1.31
N LYS A 76 -19.79 -3.59 0.01
CA LYS A 76 -20.87 -3.00 0.78
C LYS A 76 -20.41 -1.90 1.71
N TYR A 77 -19.17 -1.94 2.16
CA TYR A 77 -18.71 -1.18 3.30
C TYR A 77 -17.53 -0.26 3.00
N ILE A 78 -17.50 0.86 3.70
CA ILE A 78 -16.32 1.65 3.99
C ILE A 78 -15.86 1.21 5.37
N VAL A 79 -14.66 0.60 5.46
CA VAL A 79 -14.07 0.12 6.71
C VAL A 79 -12.87 1.01 7.03
N MET A 80 -12.78 1.51 8.24
CA MET A 80 -11.69 2.40 8.62
C MET A 80 -11.28 2.29 10.08
N ASP A 81 -10.01 2.54 10.33
CA ASP A 81 -9.52 2.92 11.66
C ASP A 81 -9.89 4.38 11.89
N GLY A 82 -10.65 4.65 12.93
CA GLY A 82 -11.15 5.99 13.22
C GLY A 82 -10.07 7.01 13.61
N GLY A 83 -8.81 6.59 13.68
CA GLY A 83 -7.66 7.43 13.99
C GLY A 83 -7.18 7.31 15.43
N HIS A 84 -6.48 8.35 15.93
CA HIS A 84 -5.84 8.29 17.22
C HIS A 84 -6.83 8.05 18.38
N LYS A 85 -6.65 6.94 19.12
CA LYS A 85 -7.51 6.51 20.24
C LYS A 85 -8.97 6.28 19.91
N THR A 86 -9.30 6.10 18.63
CA THR A 86 -10.65 5.88 18.16
C THR A 86 -10.79 4.43 17.71
N GLU A 87 -11.99 3.90 17.74
CA GLU A 87 -12.30 2.53 17.32
C GLU A 87 -12.23 2.37 15.80
N CYS A 88 -12.35 1.12 15.35
CA CYS A 88 -12.58 0.81 13.94
C CYS A 88 -14.07 0.84 13.62
N PHE A 89 -14.45 1.51 12.55
CA PHE A 89 -15.81 1.72 12.13
C PHE A 89 -16.13 1.10 10.79
N VAL A 90 -17.39 0.72 10.65
CA VAL A 90 -17.99 0.26 9.38
C VAL A 90 -19.14 1.18 9.02
N PHE A 91 -19.03 1.77 7.84
CA PHE A 91 -20.10 2.58 7.22
C PHE A 91 -20.65 1.90 5.98
N ASP A 92 -21.90 2.15 5.67
CA ASP A 92 -22.49 1.75 4.39
C ASP A 92 -21.83 2.52 3.24
N LYS A 93 -21.30 1.79 2.24
CA LYS A 93 -20.61 2.42 1.12
C LYS A 93 -21.52 3.23 0.22
N LYS A 94 -22.81 2.97 0.22
CA LYS A 94 -23.76 3.64 -0.66
C LYS A 94 -24.09 5.06 -0.18
N ASP A 95 -24.33 5.23 1.11
CA ASP A 95 -24.85 6.48 1.67
C ASP A 95 -24.08 7.02 2.88
N GLY A 96 -22.98 6.36 3.28
CA GLY A 96 -22.10 6.80 4.36
C GLY A 96 -22.69 6.60 5.76
N LYS A 97 -23.82 5.93 5.92
CA LYS A 97 -24.41 5.69 7.24
C LYS A 97 -23.53 4.82 8.11
N TYR A 98 -23.37 5.20 9.35
CA TYR A 98 -22.73 4.39 10.36
C TYR A 98 -23.51 3.10 10.62
N LEU A 99 -22.84 1.98 10.52
CA LEU A 99 -23.43 0.67 10.75
C LEU A 99 -23.02 0.10 12.10
N ARG A 100 -21.72 0.12 12.41
CA ARG A 100 -21.21 -0.46 13.64
C ARG A 100 -19.76 -0.12 13.93
N THR A 101 -19.37 -0.34 15.19
CA THR A 101 -18.00 -0.41 15.67
C THR A 101 -17.49 -1.85 15.61
N ILE A 102 -16.22 -2.06 15.29
CA ILE A 102 -15.55 -3.36 15.30
C ILE A 102 -14.60 -3.44 16.50
N GLY A 103 -14.94 -4.35 17.42
CA GLY A 103 -14.19 -4.52 18.66
C GLY A 103 -14.24 -3.28 19.56
N LEU A 104 -13.47 -3.32 20.64
CA LEU A 104 -13.34 -2.19 21.58
C LEU A 104 -11.84 -1.91 21.79
N ARG A 105 -11.39 -0.71 21.49
CA ARG A 105 -9.98 -0.33 21.65
C ARG A 105 -9.59 -0.26 23.13
N GLU A 106 -8.45 -0.88 23.46
CA GLU A 106 -7.88 -0.92 24.83
C GLU A 106 -8.79 -1.57 25.89
N ASP A 107 -9.85 -2.26 25.47
CA ASP A 107 -10.71 -3.04 26.37
C ASP A 107 -10.06 -4.39 26.73
N PRO A 108 -10.06 -4.79 28.02
CA PRO A 108 -9.50 -6.08 28.45
C PRO A 108 -10.39 -7.27 28.10
N GLY A 109 -11.61 -7.04 27.65
CA GLY A 109 -12.58 -8.08 27.34
C GLY A 109 -12.28 -8.88 26.07
N PRO A 110 -13.11 -9.86 25.76
CA PRO A 110 -12.87 -10.78 24.64
C PRO A 110 -12.84 -10.07 23.28
N THR A 111 -13.56 -8.96 23.11
CA THR A 111 -13.57 -8.16 21.88
C THR A 111 -12.54 -7.04 21.87
N GLY A 112 -11.76 -6.89 22.95
CA GLY A 112 -10.77 -5.83 23.07
C GLY A 112 -9.58 -6.01 22.13
N TYR A 113 -9.04 -4.90 21.63
CA TYR A 113 -7.86 -4.88 20.78
C TYR A 113 -6.96 -3.68 21.10
N THR A 114 -5.71 -3.69 20.62
CA THR A 114 -4.73 -2.63 20.89
C THR A 114 -4.42 -1.76 19.69
N GLY A 115 -4.79 -2.16 18.49
CA GLY A 115 -4.60 -1.37 17.28
C GLY A 115 -5.03 -2.08 16.01
N ALA A 116 -5.22 -1.32 14.96
CA ALA A 116 -5.45 -1.83 13.62
C ALA A 116 -4.15 -2.40 13.01
N THR A 117 -4.29 -3.24 11.99
CA THR A 117 -3.19 -3.61 11.11
C THR A 117 -2.91 -2.46 10.14
N TYR A 118 -1.71 -2.39 9.60
CA TYR A 118 -1.39 -1.41 8.57
C TYR A 118 -0.72 -2.11 7.38
N PRO A 119 -1.32 -2.06 6.18
CA PRO A 119 -2.67 -1.56 5.90
C PRO A 119 -3.75 -2.35 6.65
N LEU A 120 -5.00 -1.85 6.67
CA LEU A 120 -6.11 -2.59 7.26
C LEU A 120 -6.23 -3.96 6.60
N TYR A 121 -6.16 -5.01 7.43
CA TYR A 121 -6.47 -6.35 6.94
C TYR A 121 -7.97 -6.52 6.81
N VAL A 122 -8.44 -6.55 5.58
CA VAL A 122 -9.81 -6.92 5.25
C VAL A 122 -9.77 -7.92 4.10
N VAL A 123 -10.29 -9.12 4.34
CA VAL A 123 -10.40 -10.17 3.33
C VAL A 123 -11.80 -10.78 3.39
N GLY A 124 -12.50 -10.77 2.25
CA GLY A 124 -13.90 -11.16 2.23
C GLY A 124 -14.73 -10.30 3.17
N ASN A 125 -15.36 -10.93 4.15
CA ASN A 125 -16.18 -10.28 5.18
C ASN A 125 -15.50 -10.21 6.55
N GLU A 126 -14.19 -10.39 6.62
CA GLU A 126 -13.45 -10.41 7.87
C GLU A 126 -12.44 -9.27 7.96
N MET A 127 -12.29 -8.71 9.15
CA MET A 127 -11.27 -7.73 9.51
C MET A 127 -10.42 -8.27 10.66
N ALA A 128 -9.09 -8.12 10.56
CA ALA A 128 -8.18 -8.47 11.64
C ALA A 128 -7.68 -7.24 12.39
N LEU A 129 -7.71 -7.32 13.72
CA LEU A 129 -7.17 -6.31 14.63
C LEU A 129 -6.11 -6.92 15.53
N LYS A 130 -5.09 -6.11 15.88
CA LYS A 130 -4.03 -6.51 16.82
C LYS A 130 -4.56 -6.47 18.24
N ALA A 131 -4.31 -7.53 19.00
CA ALA A 131 -4.58 -7.59 20.42
C ALA A 131 -3.29 -7.89 21.20
N GLU A 132 -3.27 -7.58 22.48
CA GLU A 132 -2.14 -7.83 23.37
C GLU A 132 -0.81 -7.33 22.76
N TYR A 133 -0.82 -6.10 22.20
CA TYR A 133 0.33 -5.46 21.54
C TYR A 133 0.94 -6.30 20.40
N GLY A 134 0.09 -7.06 19.69
CA GLY A 134 0.48 -7.90 18.57
C GLY A 134 0.88 -9.34 18.94
N ASP A 135 0.71 -9.75 20.20
CA ASP A 135 0.84 -11.16 20.57
C ASP A 135 -0.33 -12.00 20.07
N LYS A 136 -1.46 -11.34 19.78
CA LYS A 136 -2.64 -11.96 19.19
C LYS A 136 -3.25 -11.11 18.07
N TYR A 137 -3.96 -11.77 17.18
CA TYR A 137 -4.84 -11.15 16.20
C TYR A 137 -6.26 -11.67 16.40
N LYS A 138 -7.21 -10.75 16.44
CA LYS A 138 -8.64 -11.03 16.56
C LYS A 138 -9.31 -10.74 15.22
N PHE A 139 -10.09 -11.68 14.73
CA PHE A 139 -10.82 -11.57 13.47
C PHE A 139 -12.28 -11.33 13.76
N PHE A 140 -12.82 -10.31 13.15
CA PHE A 140 -14.18 -9.86 13.33
C PHE A 140 -14.95 -9.93 12.03
N SER A 141 -16.23 -10.26 12.11
CA SER A 141 -17.17 -10.16 11.00
C SER A 141 -17.49 -8.70 10.70
N LEU A 142 -17.42 -8.30 9.44
CA LEU A 142 -17.88 -6.98 9.00
C LEU A 142 -19.38 -6.85 8.97
N ASP A 143 -20.15 -7.94 8.86
CA ASP A 143 -21.62 -7.89 8.76
C ASP A 143 -22.29 -7.57 10.10
N ASP A 144 -21.73 -8.04 11.21
CA ASP A 144 -22.37 -7.89 12.54
C ASP A 144 -21.40 -7.45 13.66
N GLY A 145 -20.09 -7.34 13.37
CA GLY A 145 -19.06 -6.96 14.34
C GLY A 145 -18.69 -8.07 15.33
N SER A 146 -19.20 -9.29 15.15
CA SER A 146 -18.91 -10.42 16.05
C SER A 146 -17.46 -10.87 15.94
N LEU A 147 -16.88 -11.27 17.08
CA LEU A 147 -15.56 -11.92 17.12
C LEU A 147 -15.68 -13.34 16.56
N LEU A 148 -15.00 -13.61 15.45
CA LEU A 148 -15.01 -14.90 14.77
C LEU A 148 -13.98 -15.86 15.35
N ARG A 149 -12.74 -15.37 15.55
CA ARG A 149 -11.63 -16.16 16.09
C ARG A 149 -10.51 -15.27 16.60
N THR A 150 -9.68 -15.86 17.44
CA THR A 150 -8.40 -15.29 17.88
C THR A 150 -7.29 -16.23 17.49
N ILE A 151 -6.20 -15.71 16.96
CA ILE A 151 -4.99 -16.46 16.63
C ILE A 151 -3.80 -15.92 17.42
N ASP A 152 -2.80 -16.80 17.64
CA ASP A 152 -1.52 -16.39 18.19
C ASP A 152 -0.74 -15.59 17.14
N GLY A 153 -0.26 -14.40 17.50
CA GLY A 153 0.55 -13.52 16.65
C GLY A 153 2.03 -13.88 16.64
N LYS A 154 2.43 -15.07 17.12
CA LYS A 154 3.82 -15.51 17.15
C LYS A 154 4.13 -16.41 15.97
N ILE A 155 5.30 -16.20 15.34
CA ILE A 155 5.89 -17.09 14.36
C ILE A 155 7.12 -17.75 14.98
N ASP A 156 7.24 -19.08 14.91
CA ASP A 156 8.35 -19.84 15.52
C ASP A 156 8.54 -19.47 17.01
N GLY A 157 7.46 -19.19 17.74
CA GLY A 157 7.48 -18.77 19.14
C GLY A 157 7.97 -17.34 19.38
N GLN A 158 8.29 -16.59 18.33
CA GLN A 158 8.69 -15.19 18.42
C GLN A 158 7.53 -14.28 18.05
N ARG A 159 7.43 -13.12 18.75
CA ARG A 159 6.44 -12.09 18.40
C ARG A 159 6.63 -11.66 16.95
N TRP A 160 5.54 -11.56 16.24
CA TRP A 160 5.55 -10.99 14.91
C TRP A 160 5.99 -9.53 14.97
N PRO A 161 6.90 -9.10 14.09
CA PRO A 161 7.26 -7.69 14.00
C PRO A 161 6.02 -6.89 13.62
N ASN A 162 5.73 -5.91 14.43
CA ASN A 162 4.39 -5.36 14.61
C ASN A 162 3.86 -4.42 13.54
N GLN A 163 4.59 -4.07 12.45
CA GLN A 163 4.19 -2.82 11.81
C GLN A 163 3.58 -2.97 10.44
N TYR A 164 4.12 -3.85 9.59
CA TYR A 164 3.62 -3.95 8.22
C TYR A 164 3.24 -5.39 7.91
N LEU A 165 1.94 -5.61 7.93
CA LEU A 165 1.34 -6.90 7.64
C LEU A 165 0.46 -6.75 6.41
N TYR A 166 0.81 -7.41 5.33
CA TYR A 166 0.06 -7.35 4.09
C TYR A 166 -0.52 -8.73 3.74
N PRO A 167 -1.84 -8.89 3.65
CA PRO A 167 -2.46 -10.17 3.31
C PRO A 167 -2.13 -10.55 1.87
N LEU A 168 -1.63 -11.77 1.67
CA LEU A 168 -1.47 -12.34 0.34
C LEU A 168 -2.76 -13.03 -0.12
N ASN A 169 -3.37 -13.77 0.79
CA ASN A 169 -4.67 -14.43 0.65
C ASN A 169 -5.25 -14.73 2.04
N ASP A 170 -6.34 -15.51 2.10
CA ASP A 170 -7.05 -15.84 3.35
C ASP A 170 -6.19 -16.59 4.39
N SER A 171 -5.10 -17.21 3.97
CA SER A 171 -4.26 -18.05 4.84
C SER A 171 -2.83 -17.57 5.00
N THR A 172 -2.35 -16.69 4.15
CA THR A 172 -0.96 -16.23 4.12
C THR A 172 -0.83 -14.72 4.08
N MET A 173 0.26 -14.23 4.63
CA MET A 173 0.58 -12.83 4.70
C MET A 173 2.05 -12.55 4.48
N LEU A 174 2.34 -11.36 4.00
CA LEU A 174 3.66 -10.79 3.89
C LEU A 174 3.89 -9.84 5.06
N GLN A 175 5.06 -9.94 5.67
CA GLN A 175 5.49 -9.08 6.76
C GLN A 175 6.79 -8.40 6.43
N TYR A 176 6.90 -7.15 6.81
CA TYR A 176 8.12 -6.38 6.78
C TYR A 176 8.65 -6.11 8.19
N ASN A 177 9.95 -6.34 8.37
CA ASN A 177 10.67 -6.09 9.59
C ASN A 177 11.46 -4.79 9.46
N GLN A 178 10.99 -3.73 10.10
CA GLN A 178 11.75 -2.48 10.16
C GLN A 178 13.15 -2.70 10.76
N ASN A 179 14.14 -2.13 10.11
CA ASN A 179 15.54 -2.32 10.49
C ASN A 179 16.08 -1.15 11.32
N TYR A 180 15.54 -0.96 12.53
CA TYR A 180 15.87 0.19 13.38
C TYR A 180 17.35 0.36 13.70
N LYS A 181 18.09 -0.75 13.83
CA LYS A 181 19.51 -0.77 14.21
C LYS A 181 20.46 -1.23 13.10
N GLY A 182 19.95 -1.40 11.90
CA GLY A 182 20.78 -1.78 10.76
C GLY A 182 21.30 -3.21 10.75
N ASN A 183 20.88 -4.07 11.67
CA ASN A 183 21.43 -5.41 11.86
C ASN A 183 20.41 -6.55 11.71
N ARG A 184 19.27 -6.29 11.08
CA ARG A 184 18.27 -7.31 10.83
C ARG A 184 18.79 -8.36 9.84
N LYS A 185 18.59 -9.63 10.17
CA LYS A 185 18.93 -10.74 9.27
C LYS A 185 17.93 -10.86 8.11
N TYR A 186 16.66 -10.63 8.39
CA TYR A 186 15.55 -10.76 7.43
C TYR A 186 14.73 -9.49 7.40
N GLY A 187 14.46 -8.96 6.20
CA GLY A 187 13.60 -7.80 5.96
C GLY A 187 12.15 -8.21 5.71
N LEU A 188 11.93 -9.17 4.82
CA LEU A 188 10.62 -9.69 4.47
C LEU A 188 10.44 -11.13 4.93
N GLN A 189 9.21 -11.47 5.33
CA GLN A 189 8.82 -12.83 5.64
C GLN A 189 7.42 -13.09 5.10
N VAL A 190 7.21 -14.30 4.56
CA VAL A 190 5.88 -14.81 4.26
C VAL A 190 5.55 -15.88 5.28
N GLY A 191 4.40 -15.76 5.90
CA GLY A 191 3.92 -16.70 6.92
C GLY A 191 2.44 -17.00 6.76
N THR A 192 1.99 -18.01 7.47
CA THR A 192 0.57 -18.34 7.62
C THR A 192 0.00 -17.73 8.89
N TRP A 193 -1.31 -17.52 8.93
CA TRP A 193 -1.99 -17.13 10.17
C TRP A 193 -1.87 -18.17 11.30
N SER A 194 -1.49 -19.39 10.99
CA SER A 194 -1.18 -20.43 12.00
C SER A 194 0.24 -20.35 12.56
N GLY A 195 1.04 -19.36 12.17
CA GLY A 195 2.37 -19.12 12.72
C GLY A 195 3.52 -19.82 11.99
N ASN A 196 3.27 -20.52 10.89
CA ASN A 196 4.32 -21.18 10.11
C ASN A 196 5.00 -20.18 9.17
N VAL A 197 6.33 -20.16 9.17
CA VAL A 197 7.11 -19.41 8.20
C VAL A 197 7.25 -20.20 6.91
N LEU A 198 6.87 -19.59 5.80
CA LEU A 198 6.99 -20.18 4.46
C LEU A 198 8.27 -19.73 3.76
N LYS A 199 8.61 -18.44 3.90
CA LYS A 199 9.78 -17.84 3.25
C LYS A 199 10.34 -16.69 4.09
N LYS A 200 11.67 -16.52 4.07
CA LYS A 200 12.36 -15.34 4.64
C LYS A 200 13.30 -14.77 3.57
N SER A 201 13.28 -13.47 3.38
CA SER A 201 14.22 -12.76 2.52
C SER A 201 15.21 -11.96 3.37
N PRO A 202 16.50 -11.93 3.00
CA PRO A 202 17.48 -11.11 3.70
C PRO A 202 17.06 -9.65 3.76
N ALA A 203 17.49 -8.93 4.80
CA ALA A 203 17.34 -7.50 4.86
C ALA A 203 18.29 -6.84 3.85
N THR A 204 17.79 -5.86 3.11
CA THR A 204 18.50 -5.12 2.06
C THR A 204 19.02 -3.77 2.54
N ASN A 205 18.51 -3.30 3.69
CA ASN A 205 18.74 -1.96 4.24
C ASN A 205 19.55 -1.98 5.53
N ASN A 206 20.58 -2.84 5.60
CA ASN A 206 21.50 -2.89 6.73
C ASN A 206 22.43 -1.67 6.74
N PHE A 207 22.75 -1.18 7.94
CA PHE A 207 23.68 -0.08 8.19
C PHE A 207 24.35 -0.24 9.54
N GLU A 208 25.43 0.51 9.78
CA GLU A 208 26.08 0.55 11.08
C GLU A 208 25.36 1.53 12.00
N TRP A 209 24.86 1.03 13.12
CA TRP A 209 24.15 1.86 14.11
C TRP A 209 25.14 2.78 14.85
N ASP A 210 24.84 4.07 14.85
CA ASP A 210 25.59 5.02 15.67
C ASP A 210 25.20 4.89 17.15
N LYS A 211 26.14 4.40 17.95
CA LYS A 211 25.93 4.17 19.39
C LYS A 211 25.68 5.44 20.20
N ARG A 212 25.89 6.62 19.61
CA ARG A 212 25.56 7.92 20.23
C ARG A 212 24.06 8.24 20.14
N MET A 213 23.33 7.54 19.29
CA MET A 213 21.88 7.71 19.21
C MET A 213 21.21 7.13 20.46
N GLU A 214 20.43 7.95 21.15
CA GLU A 214 19.75 7.59 22.39
C GLU A 214 18.50 6.73 22.16
N TYR A 215 17.90 6.83 20.97
CA TYR A 215 16.66 6.13 20.62
C TYR A 215 16.65 5.63 19.19
N GLU A 216 15.87 4.60 18.97
CA GLU A 216 15.66 4.01 17.66
C GLU A 216 14.65 4.85 16.86
N ILE A 217 14.94 5.05 15.57
CA ILE A 217 14.07 5.83 14.69
C ILE A 217 13.43 4.91 13.66
N GLY A 218 12.11 4.93 13.64
CA GLY A 218 11.30 4.31 12.59
C GLY A 218 10.74 5.37 11.66
N TYR A 219 10.61 5.04 10.39
CA TYR A 219 9.91 5.89 9.43
C TYR A 219 8.50 5.36 9.21
N PRO A 220 7.48 6.23 9.15
CA PRO A 220 6.21 5.84 8.57
C PRO A 220 6.44 5.47 7.11
N ASP A 221 5.66 4.53 6.58
CA ASP A 221 5.69 4.10 5.18
C ASP A 221 7.09 3.68 4.70
N GLU A 222 7.80 2.95 5.56
CA GLU A 222 9.14 2.43 5.27
C GLU A 222 9.12 1.38 4.16
N ILE A 223 7.99 0.73 4.00
CA ILE A 223 7.67 -0.12 2.87
C ILE A 223 6.24 0.17 2.42
N ILE A 224 6.05 0.25 1.13
CA ILE A 224 4.76 0.46 0.50
C ILE A 224 4.37 -0.81 -0.22
N PHE A 225 3.18 -1.30 0.07
CA PHE A 225 2.60 -2.42 -0.64
C PHE A 225 1.46 -1.95 -1.53
N HIS A 226 1.36 -2.54 -2.71
CA HIS A 226 0.16 -2.43 -3.53
C HIS A 226 -0.17 -3.75 -4.22
N ARG A 227 -1.41 -3.89 -4.66
CA ARG A 227 -1.88 -5.06 -5.38
C ARG A 227 -2.34 -4.67 -6.77
N TYR A 228 -1.92 -5.47 -7.75
CA TYR A 228 -2.39 -5.34 -9.12
C TYR A 228 -2.51 -6.73 -9.75
N LYS A 229 -3.70 -7.05 -10.31
CA LYS A 229 -4.01 -8.37 -10.91
C LYS A 229 -3.64 -9.54 -9.98
N ASP A 230 -4.10 -9.47 -8.73
CA ASP A 230 -3.86 -10.45 -7.67
C ASP A 230 -2.39 -10.69 -7.29
N GLN A 231 -1.46 -9.94 -7.89
CA GLN A 231 -0.05 -9.96 -7.53
C GLN A 231 0.25 -8.83 -6.54
N VAL A 232 1.17 -9.11 -5.62
CA VAL A 232 1.61 -8.15 -4.60
C VAL A 232 2.94 -7.56 -5.00
N TYR A 233 2.98 -6.25 -4.98
CA TYR A 233 4.17 -5.43 -5.23
C TYR A 233 4.56 -4.69 -3.97
N PHE A 234 5.84 -4.39 -3.85
CA PHE A 234 6.35 -3.59 -2.74
C PHE A 234 7.57 -2.77 -3.13
N GLN A 235 7.77 -1.67 -2.43
CA GLN A 235 8.95 -0.84 -2.52
C GLN A 235 9.40 -0.45 -1.12
N GLU A 236 10.68 -0.70 -0.80
CA GLU A 236 11.29 -0.15 0.40
C GLU A 236 11.66 1.32 0.16
N PHE A 237 11.53 2.14 1.18
CA PHE A 237 11.77 3.57 1.06
C PHE A 237 13.24 3.90 0.70
N THR A 238 14.18 3.05 1.06
CA THR A 238 15.61 3.13 0.72
C THR A 238 15.95 2.54 -0.66
N SER A 239 14.94 2.20 -1.46
CA SER A 239 15.10 1.61 -2.79
C SER A 239 14.39 2.45 -3.85
N ASP A 240 14.96 2.48 -5.05
CA ASP A 240 14.31 2.96 -6.26
C ASP A 240 13.50 1.87 -6.98
N THR A 241 13.64 0.62 -6.54
CA THR A 241 13.10 -0.54 -7.22
C THR A 241 11.78 -0.98 -6.60
N ILE A 242 10.78 -1.18 -7.45
CA ILE A 242 9.52 -1.82 -7.08
C ILE A 242 9.62 -3.30 -7.45
N PHE A 243 9.44 -4.14 -6.44
CA PHE A 243 9.49 -5.58 -6.57
C PHE A 243 8.08 -6.18 -6.61
N ARG A 244 7.96 -7.29 -7.32
CA ARG A 244 6.79 -8.17 -7.29
C ARG A 244 7.14 -9.43 -6.52
N LEU A 245 6.22 -9.92 -5.70
CA LEU A 245 6.33 -11.24 -5.10
C LEU A 245 5.83 -12.29 -6.10
N ASN A 246 6.72 -13.16 -6.57
CA ASN A 246 6.36 -14.21 -7.52
C ASN A 246 5.71 -15.43 -6.84
N GLU A 247 5.27 -16.41 -7.62
CA GLU A 247 4.63 -17.64 -7.10
C GLU A 247 5.53 -18.49 -6.18
N ARG A 248 6.86 -18.30 -6.26
CA ARG A 248 7.84 -18.94 -5.37
C ARG A 248 8.11 -18.13 -4.11
N LEU A 249 7.33 -17.07 -3.89
CA LEU A 249 7.51 -16.12 -2.78
C LEU A 249 8.90 -15.45 -2.80
N GLU A 250 9.42 -15.15 -3.99
CA GLU A 250 10.67 -14.46 -4.21
C GLU A 250 10.42 -13.07 -4.79
N SER A 251 11.30 -12.13 -4.43
CA SER A 251 11.23 -10.75 -4.92
C SER A 251 11.80 -10.67 -6.33
N GLU A 252 10.99 -10.19 -7.26
CA GLU A 252 11.36 -9.97 -8.67
C GLU A 252 11.28 -8.46 -8.96
N ALA A 253 12.35 -7.85 -9.44
CA ALA A 253 12.38 -6.45 -9.79
C ALA A 253 11.55 -6.21 -11.07
N ILE A 254 10.61 -5.27 -11.01
CA ILE A 254 9.70 -4.97 -12.12
C ILE A 254 9.89 -3.53 -12.62
N TYR A 255 9.96 -2.57 -11.71
CA TYR A 255 10.16 -1.16 -12.07
C TYR A 255 11.36 -0.59 -11.33
N VAL A 256 12.09 0.30 -11.98
CA VAL A 256 13.10 1.16 -11.36
C VAL A 256 12.64 2.60 -11.54
N VAL A 257 12.42 3.28 -10.43
CA VAL A 257 12.07 4.70 -10.41
C VAL A 257 13.34 5.50 -10.30
N GLY A 258 13.78 6.12 -11.38
CA GLY A 258 15.03 6.89 -11.44
C GLY A 258 15.02 8.10 -10.51
N LYS A 259 15.37 7.91 -9.24
CA LYS A 259 15.44 8.95 -8.21
C LYS A 259 16.84 9.63 -8.13
N GLY A 260 17.82 9.10 -8.87
CA GLY A 260 19.21 9.61 -8.83
C GLY A 260 19.79 9.58 -7.41
N GLU A 261 20.43 10.66 -6.98
CA GLU A 261 21.03 10.79 -5.64
C GLU A 261 20.00 11.12 -4.54
N GLN A 262 18.73 11.26 -4.90
CA GLN A 262 17.66 11.62 -3.95
C GLN A 262 17.00 10.39 -3.30
N ILE A 263 17.65 9.23 -3.32
CA ILE A 263 17.22 8.02 -2.61
C ILE A 263 17.61 8.13 -1.13
N PRO A 264 16.69 7.88 -0.18
CA PRO A 264 17.05 7.81 1.23
C PRO A 264 18.03 6.67 1.50
N GLU A 265 19.14 6.97 2.18
CA GLU A 265 20.10 5.95 2.59
C GLU A 265 19.65 5.24 3.90
N PRO A 266 19.98 3.95 4.09
CA PRO A 266 19.62 3.22 5.32
C PRO A 266 20.15 3.89 6.61
N ASN A 267 21.33 4.50 6.57
CA ASN A 267 21.97 5.18 7.71
C ASN A 267 21.37 6.54 8.06
N LEU A 268 20.37 7.03 7.31
CA LEU A 268 19.63 8.26 7.63
C LEU A 268 19.06 8.22 9.06
N ARG A 269 18.81 7.03 9.61
CA ARG A 269 18.39 6.79 11.00
C ARG A 269 19.40 7.24 12.06
N ASN A 270 20.67 7.43 11.67
CA ASN A 270 21.72 7.96 12.55
C ASN A 270 21.78 9.49 12.55
N THR A 271 20.75 10.16 12.03
CA THR A 271 20.74 11.62 11.86
C THR A 271 19.61 12.22 12.67
N LEU A 272 19.92 13.23 13.50
CA LEU A 272 18.92 13.95 14.29
C LEU A 272 18.07 14.91 13.44
N ASP A 273 18.65 15.50 12.39
CA ASP A 273 17.98 16.45 11.49
C ASP A 273 17.27 15.74 10.32
N GLN A 274 16.51 14.70 10.61
CA GLN A 274 15.92 13.85 9.57
C GLN A 274 14.89 14.57 8.71
N ASP A 275 14.04 15.39 9.32
CA ASP A 275 12.99 16.11 8.62
C ASP A 275 13.55 17.01 7.52
N GLU A 276 14.64 17.73 7.79
CA GLU A 276 15.30 18.57 6.78
C GLU A 276 15.94 17.78 5.66
N LYS A 277 16.47 16.59 5.96
CA LYS A 277 17.02 15.69 4.93
C LYS A 277 15.90 15.05 4.11
N LEU A 278 14.83 14.59 4.74
CA LEU A 278 13.68 13.97 4.07
C LEU A 278 12.99 14.91 3.08
N LYS A 279 12.96 16.22 3.35
CA LYS A 279 12.41 17.23 2.42
C LYS A 279 13.13 17.24 1.06
N ARG A 280 14.39 16.82 1.02
CA ARG A 280 15.23 16.82 -0.20
C ARG A 280 15.26 15.48 -0.91
N LEU A 281 14.65 14.46 -0.35
CA LEU A 281 14.68 13.09 -0.86
C LEU A 281 13.35 12.75 -1.52
N ILE A 282 13.42 11.87 -2.51
CA ILE A 282 12.23 11.35 -3.19
C ILE A 282 11.73 10.12 -2.43
N LYS A 283 10.63 10.32 -1.70
CA LYS A 283 9.91 9.26 -1.00
C LYS A 283 8.46 9.27 -1.44
N PHE A 284 7.99 8.17 -2.00
CA PHE A 284 6.58 7.97 -2.26
C PHE A 284 5.94 7.26 -1.07
N GLU A 285 4.74 7.66 -0.70
CA GLU A 285 3.97 7.08 0.42
C GLU A 285 2.79 6.25 -0.08
N HIS A 286 2.31 6.56 -1.29
CA HIS A 286 1.21 5.85 -1.91
C HIS A 286 1.61 5.38 -3.29
N THR A 287 1.40 4.10 -3.56
CA THR A 287 1.57 3.51 -4.88
C THR A 287 0.33 2.74 -5.27
N MET A 288 -0.17 2.98 -6.46
CA MET A 288 -1.30 2.27 -7.03
C MET A 288 -1.03 1.93 -8.49
N GLU A 289 -1.44 0.75 -8.90
CA GLU A 289 -1.26 0.28 -10.27
C GLU A 289 -2.60 -0.08 -10.91
N THR A 290 -2.81 0.37 -12.15
CA THR A 290 -3.96 0.06 -12.99
C THR A 290 -3.50 -0.54 -14.30
N ASP A 291 -4.42 -0.92 -15.21
CA ASP A 291 -4.06 -1.42 -16.53
C ASP A 291 -3.30 -0.38 -17.35
N ARG A 292 -3.59 0.90 -17.15
CA ARG A 292 -2.94 1.99 -17.87
C ARG A 292 -1.81 2.65 -17.09
N TYR A 293 -1.97 2.88 -15.80
CA TYR A 293 -1.04 3.71 -15.04
C TYR A 293 -0.40 2.98 -13.87
N LEU A 294 0.87 3.31 -13.60
CA LEU A 294 1.47 3.19 -12.28
C LEU A 294 1.53 4.59 -11.69
N LEU A 295 0.88 4.78 -10.54
CA LEU A 295 0.74 6.05 -9.85
C LEU A 295 1.53 6.00 -8.55
N MET A 296 2.39 6.98 -8.32
CA MET A 296 3.12 7.13 -7.07
C MET A 296 3.02 8.57 -6.60
N MET A 297 2.66 8.76 -5.33
CA MET A 297 2.53 10.07 -4.72
C MET A 297 3.55 10.23 -3.59
N GLY A 298 4.19 11.38 -3.56
CA GLY A 298 5.14 11.78 -2.52
C GLY A 298 4.47 11.99 -1.16
N ASN A 299 5.31 12.25 -0.20
CA ASN A 299 4.89 12.40 1.19
C ASN A 299 4.42 13.83 1.49
N ARG A 300 3.96 14.01 2.74
CA ARG A 300 3.54 15.31 3.29
C ARG A 300 4.59 16.44 3.24
N TRP A 301 5.84 16.11 2.94
CA TRP A 301 6.95 17.09 2.89
C TRP A 301 7.13 17.67 1.49
N ASN A 302 6.69 16.95 0.47
CA ASN A 302 6.79 17.38 -0.91
C ASN A 302 5.58 16.89 -1.72
N ASN A 303 4.92 17.79 -2.39
CA ASN A 303 3.85 17.47 -3.32
C ASN A 303 4.46 17.00 -4.64
N GLN A 304 4.88 15.76 -4.70
CA GLN A 304 5.50 15.12 -5.86
C GLN A 304 4.69 13.91 -6.28
N ALA A 305 4.51 13.73 -7.57
CA ALA A 305 3.92 12.52 -8.13
C ALA A 305 4.70 12.02 -9.34
N CYS A 306 4.78 10.71 -9.45
CA CYS A 306 5.24 10.01 -10.63
C CYS A 306 4.07 9.22 -11.21
N ILE A 307 3.75 9.50 -12.47
CA ILE A 307 2.72 8.80 -13.22
C ILE A 307 3.40 8.13 -14.41
N TYR A 308 3.43 6.81 -14.44
CA TYR A 308 3.90 6.07 -15.60
C TYR A 308 2.73 5.58 -16.42
N ASP A 309 2.62 6.06 -17.66
CA ASP A 309 1.62 5.61 -18.63
C ASP A 309 2.15 4.39 -19.38
N LYS A 310 1.64 3.21 -19.03
CA LYS A 310 2.05 1.92 -19.60
C LYS A 310 1.72 1.79 -21.10
N GLN A 311 0.74 2.53 -21.61
CA GLN A 311 0.38 2.50 -23.02
C GLN A 311 1.39 3.25 -23.89
N THR A 312 1.91 4.34 -23.37
CA THR A 312 2.86 5.19 -24.11
C THR A 312 4.31 4.97 -23.70
N GLY A 313 4.55 4.29 -22.58
CA GLY A 313 5.88 4.12 -21.98
C GLY A 313 6.46 5.43 -21.40
N LYS A 314 5.64 6.46 -21.20
CA LYS A 314 6.09 7.75 -20.73
C LYS A 314 5.91 7.91 -19.23
N THR A 315 6.94 8.49 -18.59
CA THR A 315 6.87 9.00 -17.23
C THR A 315 6.41 10.45 -17.25
N ILE A 316 5.50 10.80 -16.34
CA ILE A 316 5.04 12.17 -16.08
C ILE A 316 5.45 12.48 -14.64
N ARG A 317 6.18 13.57 -14.45
CA ARG A 317 6.59 14.10 -13.15
C ARG A 317 5.76 15.32 -12.83
N VAL A 318 5.04 15.29 -11.71
CA VAL A 318 4.26 16.42 -11.24
C VAL A 318 4.83 16.89 -9.91
N GLU A 319 5.08 18.19 -9.80
CA GLU A 319 5.45 18.86 -8.56
C GLU A 319 4.60 20.12 -8.45
N SER A 320 4.05 20.39 -7.26
CA SER A 320 3.16 21.53 -7.03
C SER A 320 3.29 22.03 -5.59
N GLU A 321 3.03 23.31 -5.37
CA GLU A 321 2.89 23.88 -4.03
C GLU A 321 1.56 23.48 -3.38
N THR A 322 0.57 23.11 -4.17
CA THR A 322 -0.74 22.62 -3.72
C THR A 322 -0.83 21.10 -3.83
N PRO A 323 -1.76 20.44 -3.12
CA PRO A 323 -1.98 19.00 -3.25
C PRO A 323 -2.21 18.59 -4.71
N ILE A 324 -1.48 17.54 -5.13
CA ILE A 324 -1.55 17.03 -6.50
C ILE A 324 -2.81 16.20 -6.68
N GLY A 325 -3.50 16.39 -7.81
CA GLY A 325 -4.63 15.58 -8.21
C GLY A 325 -4.81 15.60 -9.73
N PHE A 326 -5.41 14.53 -10.25
CA PHE A 326 -5.90 14.52 -11.63
C PHE A 326 -6.93 15.62 -11.81
N THR A 327 -6.83 16.42 -12.89
CA THR A 327 -7.81 17.45 -13.20
C THR A 327 -9.19 16.82 -13.38
N ASN A 328 -10.15 17.21 -12.54
CA ASN A 328 -11.47 16.58 -12.50
C ASN A 328 -12.38 17.13 -13.61
N ASP A 329 -12.22 16.58 -14.80
CA ASP A 329 -13.06 16.86 -15.97
C ASP A 329 -14.33 16.00 -16.04
N LEU A 330 -14.60 15.14 -15.05
CA LEU A 330 -15.82 14.35 -14.98
C LEU A 330 -17.00 15.15 -14.43
N ASN A 331 -16.78 15.92 -13.37
CA ASN A 331 -17.81 16.79 -12.79
C ASN A 331 -17.33 18.22 -12.51
N GLY A 332 -16.03 18.47 -12.66
CA GLY A 332 -15.42 19.78 -12.49
C GLY A 332 -15.39 20.29 -11.04
N PHE A 333 -15.41 19.38 -10.07
CA PHE A 333 -15.13 19.67 -8.67
C PHE A 333 -13.61 19.64 -8.44
N LEU A 334 -13.16 19.46 -7.21
CA LEU A 334 -11.73 19.44 -6.87
C LEU A 334 -10.94 18.39 -7.65
N PRO A 335 -9.66 18.62 -7.92
CA PRO A 335 -8.75 17.60 -8.39
C PRO A 335 -8.78 16.36 -7.48
N PHE A 336 -8.55 15.19 -8.04
CA PHE A 336 -8.62 13.94 -7.30
C PHE A 336 -7.35 13.11 -7.48
N TRP A 337 -6.76 12.67 -6.37
CA TRP A 337 -5.73 11.65 -6.37
C TRP A 337 -6.22 10.42 -5.59
N PRO A 338 -6.20 9.23 -6.19
CA PRO A 338 -6.59 8.02 -5.47
C PRO A 338 -5.50 7.61 -4.47
N ILE A 339 -5.88 7.49 -3.22
CA ILE A 339 -4.99 7.08 -2.11
C ILE A 339 -4.95 5.57 -1.97
N GLY A 340 -6.06 4.90 -2.26
CA GLY A 340 -6.17 3.46 -2.12
C GLY A 340 -7.17 2.84 -3.09
N ARG A 341 -7.17 1.51 -3.08
CA ARG A 341 -8.04 0.67 -3.91
C ARG A 341 -8.95 -0.18 -3.04
N GLY A 342 -10.13 -0.46 -3.52
CA GLY A 342 -11.04 -1.40 -2.87
C GLY A 342 -10.50 -2.84 -2.89
N CYS A 343 -11.00 -3.68 -1.99
CA CYS A 343 -10.64 -5.09 -1.91
C CYS A 343 -11.80 -5.99 -2.40
N GLY A 344 -11.49 -7.25 -2.67
CA GLY A 344 -12.49 -8.21 -3.17
C GLY A 344 -13.08 -7.77 -4.49
N SER A 345 -14.39 -7.77 -4.62
CA SER A 345 -15.11 -7.33 -5.82
C SER A 345 -15.11 -5.80 -6.03
N ALA A 346 -14.69 -5.02 -5.02
CA ALA A 346 -14.48 -3.58 -5.16
C ALA A 346 -13.11 -3.21 -5.75
N GLN A 347 -12.35 -4.15 -6.30
CA GLN A 347 -11.02 -3.90 -6.88
C GLN A 347 -11.00 -2.90 -8.05
N ASN A 348 -12.13 -2.69 -8.70
CA ASN A 348 -12.29 -1.68 -9.75
C ASN A 348 -12.61 -0.29 -9.21
N GLU A 349 -12.75 -0.13 -7.89
CA GLU A 349 -12.94 1.15 -7.23
C GLU A 349 -11.64 1.65 -6.58
N VAL A 350 -11.45 2.94 -6.63
CA VAL A 350 -10.38 3.67 -5.94
C VAL A 350 -11.00 4.72 -5.05
N TRP A 351 -10.29 5.09 -4.00
CA TRP A 351 -10.80 6.06 -3.05
C TRP A 351 -9.77 7.11 -2.66
N GLY A 352 -10.28 8.25 -2.21
CA GLY A 352 -9.57 9.32 -1.53
C GLY A 352 -10.44 9.86 -0.40
N ILE A 353 -9.90 10.79 0.36
CA ILE A 353 -10.58 11.44 1.47
C ILE A 353 -10.45 12.94 1.31
N LEU A 354 -11.52 13.66 1.59
CA LEU A 354 -11.52 15.11 1.76
C LEU A 354 -11.96 15.41 3.19
N SER A 355 -11.22 16.25 3.88
CA SER A 355 -11.74 16.88 5.10
C SER A 355 -12.97 17.71 4.78
N VAL A 356 -13.76 18.03 5.79
CA VAL A 356 -14.93 18.91 5.61
C VAL A 356 -14.48 20.30 5.11
N ASP A 357 -13.37 20.82 5.66
CA ASP A 357 -12.82 22.11 5.25
C ASP A 357 -12.45 22.11 3.75
N GLU A 358 -11.69 21.10 3.30
CA GLU A 358 -11.33 20.94 1.88
C GLU A 358 -12.56 20.82 0.99
N TYR A 359 -13.60 20.09 1.44
CA TYR A 359 -14.83 19.97 0.67
C TYR A 359 -15.58 21.30 0.59
N MET A 360 -15.72 22.04 1.69
CA MET A 360 -16.42 23.32 1.74
C MET A 360 -15.68 24.39 0.92
N GLU A 361 -14.36 24.48 1.05
CA GLU A 361 -13.52 25.35 0.20
C GLU A 361 -13.71 25.00 -1.28
N GLY A 362 -13.73 23.71 -1.62
CA GLY A 362 -13.98 23.27 -2.99
C GLY A 362 -15.36 23.66 -3.53
N VAL A 363 -16.40 23.68 -2.67
CA VAL A 363 -17.73 24.18 -3.06
C VAL A 363 -17.69 25.68 -3.35
N GLU A 364 -16.97 26.46 -2.54
CA GLU A 364 -16.82 27.89 -2.77
C GLU A 364 -16.02 28.19 -4.03
N GLU A 365 -14.91 27.52 -4.26
CA GLU A 365 -14.02 27.72 -5.41
C GLU A 365 -14.66 27.33 -6.73
N THR A 366 -15.36 26.18 -6.77
CA THR A 366 -15.88 25.62 -8.02
C THR A 366 -17.34 25.98 -8.30
N GLY A 367 -18.06 26.44 -7.28
CA GLY A 367 -19.53 26.66 -7.34
C GLY A 367 -20.31 25.35 -7.47
N LYS A 368 -19.71 24.19 -7.19
CA LYS A 368 -20.34 22.87 -7.31
C LYS A 368 -20.45 22.20 -5.95
N ASN A 369 -21.58 21.58 -5.69
CA ASN A 369 -21.83 20.79 -4.48
C ASN A 369 -22.22 19.36 -4.87
N PRO A 370 -21.25 18.44 -5.08
CA PRO A 370 -21.55 17.07 -5.52
C PRO A 370 -22.39 16.24 -4.54
N LEU A 371 -22.37 16.57 -3.25
CA LEU A 371 -23.21 15.91 -2.23
C LEU A 371 -24.64 16.42 -2.25
N GLY A 372 -24.85 17.67 -2.69
CA GLY A 372 -26.16 18.33 -2.65
C GLY A 372 -26.70 18.62 -1.23
N ILE A 373 -25.81 18.58 -0.23
CA ILE A 373 -26.08 18.92 1.17
C ILE A 373 -25.01 19.86 1.69
N ASP A 374 -25.34 20.62 2.73
CA ASP A 374 -24.40 21.47 3.44
C ASP A 374 -23.78 20.70 4.59
N LEU A 375 -22.45 20.71 4.68
CA LEU A 375 -21.69 20.11 5.77
C LEU A 375 -21.41 21.14 6.87
N GLN A 376 -21.21 20.64 8.10
CA GLN A 376 -20.79 21.44 9.25
C GLN A 376 -19.31 21.14 9.54
N PHE A 377 -18.56 22.07 10.14
CA PHE A 377 -17.14 21.93 10.43
C PHE A 377 -16.76 20.73 11.30
N ASP A 378 -17.68 20.25 12.12
CA ASP A 378 -17.50 19.11 13.00
C ASP A 378 -18.00 17.79 12.40
N ASP A 379 -18.43 17.81 11.13
CA ASP A 379 -18.82 16.59 10.41
C ASP A 379 -17.62 15.68 10.13
N ASN A 380 -17.91 14.40 9.98
CA ASN A 380 -16.95 13.41 9.50
C ASN A 380 -16.55 13.70 8.05
N PRO A 381 -15.37 13.26 7.62
CA PRO A 381 -14.87 13.54 6.28
C PRO A 381 -15.71 12.91 5.16
N VAL A 382 -15.48 13.39 3.96
CA VAL A 382 -16.09 12.89 2.73
C VAL A 382 -15.17 11.87 2.08
N ILE A 383 -15.69 10.69 1.79
CA ILE A 383 -14.98 9.69 0.99
C ILE A 383 -15.30 9.90 -0.48
N VAL A 384 -14.25 10.09 -1.26
CA VAL A 384 -14.35 10.18 -2.72
C VAL A 384 -14.10 8.80 -3.30
N ILE A 385 -15.03 8.30 -4.11
CA ILE A 385 -14.95 6.96 -4.71
C ILE A 385 -15.01 7.10 -6.22
N GLY A 386 -13.98 6.60 -6.90
CA GLY A 386 -13.90 6.56 -8.35
C GLY A 386 -13.96 5.14 -8.88
N THR A 387 -14.60 4.94 -10.02
CA THR A 387 -14.63 3.66 -10.73
C THR A 387 -13.59 3.67 -11.85
N LEU A 388 -12.63 2.74 -11.83
CA LEU A 388 -11.61 2.58 -12.87
C LEU A 388 -12.21 2.23 -14.24
N LYS A 389 -11.53 2.66 -15.30
CA LYS A 389 -11.86 2.28 -16.70
C LYS A 389 -11.48 0.84 -17.00
#